data_3c83be33c9cbd4504a30f4614f7de59a
#
_entry.id   3c83be33c9cbd4504a30f4614f7de59a
#
_cell.length_a   1.000
_cell.length_b   1.000
_cell.length_c   1.000
_cell.angle_alpha   90.00
_cell.angle_beta   90.00
_cell.angle_gamma   90.00
#
_symmetry.space_group_name_H-M   'P 1'
#
loop_
_entity.id
_entity.type
_entity.pdbx_description
1 polymer ?
#
loop_
_entity_poly.entity_id
_entity_poly.type
_entity_poly.pdbx_seq_one_letter_code
_entity_poly.pdbx_strand_id
1 'polypeptide(L)'
;MPTLEEIMSRDVLTTAADSTIAEAATAMLKAQVGSAVVMDGAYLAGILTERDVVRAAAAGSDPSSTPVSEWMTPDPVTASPDTEAEEAAEIMMSQGFRHLPVVRGTDMVGIASLRDILRTRIRRRSS
;
A
#
# COMPACT_ATOMS: atom_id res chain seq x y z
N MET A 1 -23.01 -2.07 1.63
CA MET A 1 -21.65 -2.11 1.07
C MET A 1 -20.65 -2.26 2.20
N PRO A 2 -19.60 -3.07 2.04
CA PRO A 2 -18.59 -3.19 3.09
C PRO A 2 -17.78 -1.92 3.23
N THR A 3 -17.33 -1.68 4.44
CA THR A 3 -16.39 -0.60 4.73
C THR A 3 -14.97 -1.15 4.60
N LEU A 4 -13.99 -0.24 4.54
CA LEU A 4 -12.59 -0.66 4.49
C LEU A 4 -12.18 -1.45 5.73
N GLU A 5 -12.74 -1.13 6.89
CA GLU A 5 -12.46 -1.88 8.12
C GLU A 5 -12.77 -3.38 7.97
N GLU A 6 -13.83 -3.71 7.21
CA GLU A 6 -14.25 -5.08 7.01
C GLU A 6 -13.36 -5.87 6.05
N ILE A 7 -12.70 -5.17 5.12
CA ILE A 7 -11.96 -5.83 4.03
C ILE A 7 -10.45 -5.56 4.03
N MET A 8 -9.98 -4.55 4.77
CA MET A 8 -8.56 -4.21 4.79
C MET A 8 -7.72 -5.32 5.44
N SER A 9 -6.45 -5.37 5.07
CA SER A 9 -5.47 -6.18 5.79
C SER A 9 -4.99 -5.37 6.99
N ARG A 10 -4.97 -5.99 8.16
CA ARG A 10 -4.46 -5.38 9.39
C ARG A 10 -2.98 -5.64 9.58
N ASP A 11 -2.44 -6.62 8.87
CA ASP A 11 -1.01 -6.94 8.86
C ASP A 11 -0.31 -6.03 7.87
N VAL A 12 -0.01 -4.81 8.32
CA VAL A 12 0.62 -3.79 7.47
C VAL A 12 2.12 -3.97 7.51
N LEU A 13 2.72 -4.28 6.34
CA LEU A 13 4.17 -4.30 6.23
C LEU A 13 4.68 -2.86 6.21
N THR A 14 5.61 -2.54 7.10
CA THR A 14 6.22 -1.22 7.16
C THR A 14 7.71 -1.30 6.83
N THR A 15 8.23 -0.22 6.30
CA THR A 15 9.66 -0.05 6.05
C THR A 15 10.04 1.39 6.36
N ALA A 16 11.33 1.63 6.55
CA ALA A 16 11.83 2.99 6.79
C ALA A 16 12.20 3.67 5.47
N ALA A 17 12.14 4.98 5.43
CA ALA A 17 12.46 5.75 4.23
C ALA A 17 13.92 5.57 3.79
N ASP A 18 14.83 5.33 4.73
CA ASP A 18 16.24 5.10 4.45
C ASP A 18 16.61 3.63 4.24
N SER A 19 15.64 2.71 4.38
CA SER A 19 15.85 1.31 4.00
C SER A 19 16.07 1.23 2.50
N THR A 20 16.80 0.19 2.07
CA THR A 20 17.05 0.01 0.64
C THR A 20 15.87 -0.65 -0.06
N ILE A 21 15.80 -0.44 -1.37
CA ILE A 21 14.81 -1.11 -2.22
C ILE A 21 14.92 -2.63 -2.05
N ALA A 22 16.15 -3.17 -1.99
CA ALA A 22 16.36 -4.61 -1.82
C ALA A 22 15.79 -5.12 -0.50
N GLU A 23 15.97 -4.38 0.59
CA GLU A 23 15.41 -4.76 1.89
C GLU A 23 13.88 -4.76 1.87
N ALA A 24 13.29 -3.71 1.31
CA ALA A 24 11.84 -3.60 1.21
C ALA A 24 11.25 -4.69 0.29
N ALA A 25 11.87 -4.93 -0.86
CA ALA A 25 11.41 -5.95 -1.80
C ALA A 25 11.47 -7.35 -1.18
N THR A 26 12.55 -7.64 -0.45
CA THR A 26 12.70 -8.93 0.25
C THR A 26 11.59 -9.12 1.28
N ALA A 27 11.29 -8.07 2.05
CA ALA A 27 10.23 -8.13 3.05
C ALA A 27 8.85 -8.32 2.40
N MET A 28 8.61 -7.66 1.27
CA MET A 28 7.36 -7.81 0.53
C MET A 28 7.18 -9.25 0.02
N LEU A 29 8.24 -9.86 -0.50
CA LEU A 29 8.21 -11.25 -0.95
C LEU A 29 7.91 -12.20 0.21
N LYS A 30 8.58 -12.01 1.34
CA LYS A 30 8.35 -12.86 2.52
C LYS A 30 6.93 -12.75 3.05
N ALA A 31 6.40 -11.55 3.07
CA ALA A 31 5.04 -11.28 3.56
C ALA A 31 3.98 -11.58 2.51
N GLN A 32 4.37 -11.83 1.26
CA GLN A 32 3.46 -12.07 0.13
C GLN A 32 2.49 -10.91 -0.08
N VAL A 33 3.01 -9.69 -0.01
CA VAL A 33 2.22 -8.46 -0.23
C VAL A 33 2.82 -7.64 -1.35
N GLY A 34 1.99 -6.81 -1.98
CA GLY A 34 2.38 -5.99 -3.12
C GLY A 34 2.76 -4.55 -2.75
N SER A 35 2.81 -4.23 -1.48
CA SER A 35 3.16 -2.89 -1.03
C SER A 35 3.77 -2.90 0.36
N ALA A 36 4.52 -1.84 0.67
CA ALA A 36 5.03 -1.58 2.00
C ALA A 36 4.74 -0.12 2.34
N VAL A 37 4.24 0.10 3.53
CA VAL A 37 4.00 1.45 4.04
C VAL A 37 5.33 2.00 4.55
N VAL A 38 5.69 3.19 4.12
CA VAL A 38 6.97 3.82 4.49
C VAL A 38 6.73 4.76 5.65
N MET A 39 7.37 4.46 6.77
CA MET A 39 7.22 5.23 8.00
C MET A 39 8.50 6.01 8.31
N ASP A 40 8.32 7.20 8.85
CA ASP A 40 9.39 8.00 9.43
C ASP A 40 8.99 8.24 10.88
N GLY A 41 9.49 7.39 11.79
CA GLY A 41 8.98 7.33 13.14
C GLY A 41 7.50 6.94 13.14
N ALA A 42 6.64 7.77 13.72
CA ALA A 42 5.20 7.59 13.73
C ALA A 42 4.50 8.22 12.52
N TYR A 43 5.27 8.90 11.66
CA TYR A 43 4.73 9.62 10.50
C TYR A 43 4.66 8.71 9.27
N LEU A 44 3.50 8.71 8.61
CA LEU A 44 3.32 8.01 7.34
C LEU A 44 3.99 8.84 6.23
N ALA A 45 5.17 8.42 5.80
CA ALA A 45 5.96 9.16 4.82
C ALA A 45 5.60 8.82 3.37
N GLY A 46 5.20 7.59 3.10
CA GLY A 46 4.93 7.18 1.75
C GLY A 46 4.45 5.75 1.63
N ILE A 47 4.34 5.29 0.39
CA ILE A 47 4.03 3.90 0.09
C ILE A 47 4.94 3.43 -1.05
N LEU A 48 5.49 2.23 -0.90
CA LEU A 48 6.29 1.59 -1.93
C LEU A 48 5.52 0.37 -2.45
N THR A 49 5.40 0.27 -3.78
CA THR A 49 4.67 -0.83 -4.40
C THR A 49 5.59 -1.67 -5.28
N GLU A 50 5.11 -2.85 -5.69
CA GLU A 50 5.82 -3.69 -6.65
C GLU A 50 6.16 -2.91 -7.94
N ARG A 51 5.24 -2.06 -8.39
CA ARG A 51 5.45 -1.23 -9.57
C ARG A 51 6.66 -0.30 -9.37
N ASP A 52 6.80 0.28 -8.18
CA ASP A 52 7.92 1.16 -7.87
C ASP A 52 9.25 0.41 -7.92
N VAL A 53 9.27 -0.83 -7.42
CA VAL A 53 10.46 -1.68 -7.48
C VAL A 53 10.84 -1.97 -8.93
N VAL A 54 9.87 -2.29 -9.77
CA VAL A 54 10.08 -2.52 -11.20
C VAL A 54 10.58 -1.27 -11.88
N ARG A 55 10.01 -0.11 -11.56
CA ARG A 55 10.44 1.18 -12.13
C ARG A 55 11.89 1.50 -11.75
N ALA A 56 12.25 1.25 -10.50
CA ALA A 56 13.63 1.46 -10.04
C ALA A 56 14.61 0.56 -10.81
N ALA A 57 14.25 -0.70 -10.98
CA ALA A 57 15.06 -1.64 -11.75
C ALA A 57 15.19 -1.20 -13.20
N ALA A 58 14.10 -0.77 -13.83
CA ALA A 58 14.11 -0.33 -15.22
C ALA A 58 14.96 0.92 -15.42
N ALA A 59 15.06 1.77 -14.40
CA ALA A 59 15.88 2.98 -14.44
C ALA A 59 17.36 2.70 -14.18
N GLY A 60 17.75 1.45 -13.88
CA GLY A 60 19.13 1.09 -13.60
C GLY A 60 19.60 1.38 -12.19
N SER A 61 18.67 1.65 -11.27
CA SER A 61 19.03 1.88 -9.87
C SER A 61 19.49 0.58 -9.22
N ASP A 62 20.56 0.65 -8.43
CA ASP A 62 21.03 -0.50 -7.67
C ASP A 62 20.16 -0.69 -6.43
N PRO A 63 19.38 -1.80 -6.35
CA PRO A 63 18.47 -1.99 -5.22
C PRO A 63 19.18 -2.07 -3.87
N SER A 64 20.44 -2.48 -3.85
CA SER A 64 21.21 -2.65 -2.61
C SER A 64 21.69 -1.34 -2.03
N SER A 65 21.67 -0.25 -2.80
CA SER A 65 22.17 1.05 -2.37
C SER A 65 21.16 2.19 -2.53
N THR A 66 20.04 1.92 -3.20
CA THR A 66 19.01 2.95 -3.44
C THR A 66 18.01 2.97 -2.28
N PRO A 67 17.83 4.11 -1.61
CA PRO A 67 16.85 4.19 -0.53
C PRO A 67 15.42 4.17 -1.05
N VAL A 68 14.53 3.62 -0.26
CA VAL A 68 13.10 3.55 -0.56
C VAL A 68 12.53 4.94 -0.86
N SER A 69 13.02 5.96 -0.16
CA SER A 69 12.53 7.34 -0.33
C SER A 69 12.66 7.88 -1.75
N GLU A 70 13.59 7.35 -2.55
CA GLU A 70 13.76 7.81 -3.93
C GLU A 70 12.64 7.34 -4.86
N TRP A 71 12.01 6.23 -4.55
CA TRP A 71 11.02 5.60 -5.44
C TRP A 71 9.61 5.50 -4.87
N MET A 72 9.44 5.71 -3.57
CA MET A 72 8.12 5.68 -2.95
C MET A 72 7.23 6.80 -3.48
N THR A 73 5.92 6.63 -3.34
CA THR A 73 4.98 7.74 -3.50
C THR A 73 4.92 8.46 -2.16
N PRO A 74 5.38 9.73 -2.08
CA PRO A 74 5.32 10.48 -0.83
C PRO A 74 3.90 10.96 -0.57
N ASP A 75 3.60 11.20 0.71
CA ASP A 75 2.31 11.73 1.15
C ASP A 75 1.13 11.04 0.45
N PRO A 76 0.99 9.72 0.64
CA PRO A 76 -0.03 8.98 -0.09
C PRO A 76 -1.44 9.39 0.32
N VAL A 77 -2.38 9.24 -0.61
CA VAL A 77 -3.80 9.39 -0.27
C VAL A 77 -4.16 8.28 0.72
N THR A 78 -4.89 8.64 1.76
CA THR A 78 -5.33 7.71 2.80
C THR A 78 -6.85 7.71 2.89
N ALA A 79 -7.39 6.71 3.57
CA ALA A 79 -8.82 6.63 3.84
C ALA A 79 -9.03 6.27 5.31
N SER A 80 -10.26 6.44 5.78
CA SER A 80 -10.64 6.02 7.13
C SER A 80 -11.23 4.61 7.09
N PRO A 81 -11.28 3.91 8.24
CA PRO A 81 -11.93 2.60 8.30
C PRO A 81 -13.40 2.62 7.89
N ASP A 82 -14.05 3.76 8.04
CA ASP A 82 -15.48 3.94 7.73
C ASP A 82 -15.75 4.15 6.24
N THR A 83 -14.70 4.39 5.44
CA THR A 83 -14.84 4.61 4.01
C THR A 83 -15.45 3.37 3.36
N GLU A 84 -16.44 3.55 2.52
CA GLU A 84 -17.04 2.43 1.80
C GLU A 84 -16.09 1.91 0.71
N ALA A 85 -16.11 0.61 0.52
CA ALA A 85 -15.19 -0.05 -0.42
C ALA A 85 -15.33 0.49 -1.85
N GLU A 86 -16.55 0.81 -2.28
CA GLU A 86 -16.77 1.37 -3.62
C GLU A 86 -16.14 2.73 -3.78
N GLU A 87 -16.27 3.58 -2.76
CA GLU A 87 -15.64 4.90 -2.76
C GLU A 87 -14.12 4.77 -2.85
N ALA A 88 -13.55 3.86 -2.07
CA ALA A 88 -12.10 3.59 -2.11
C ALA A 88 -11.66 3.11 -3.49
N ALA A 89 -12.44 2.22 -4.11
CA ALA A 89 -12.14 1.74 -5.45
C ALA A 89 -12.16 2.88 -6.48
N GLU A 90 -13.12 3.79 -6.40
CA GLU A 90 -13.20 4.95 -7.29
C GLU A 90 -11.98 5.85 -7.12
N ILE A 91 -11.55 6.08 -5.88
CA ILE A 91 -10.34 6.88 -5.61
C ILE A 91 -9.12 6.23 -6.26
N MET A 92 -8.95 4.92 -6.05
CA MET A 92 -7.82 4.20 -6.61
C MET A 92 -7.83 4.21 -8.13
N MET A 93 -8.98 3.99 -8.74
CA MET A 93 -9.11 3.99 -10.20
C MET A 93 -8.87 5.36 -10.81
N SER A 94 -9.39 6.42 -10.19
CA SER A 94 -9.22 7.78 -10.71
C SER A 94 -7.79 8.30 -10.56
N GLN A 95 -7.08 7.86 -9.53
CA GLN A 95 -5.72 8.31 -9.22
C GLN A 95 -4.64 7.39 -9.81
N GLY A 96 -5.03 6.20 -10.25
CA GLY A 96 -4.09 5.25 -10.89
C GLY A 96 -3.25 4.43 -9.94
N PHE A 97 -3.68 4.25 -8.69
CA PHE A 97 -2.98 3.36 -7.75
C PHE A 97 -3.92 2.27 -7.23
N ARG A 98 -3.34 1.22 -6.66
CA ARG A 98 -4.07 0.00 -6.28
C ARG A 98 -4.00 -0.33 -4.80
N HIS A 99 -3.36 0.51 -4.01
CA HIS A 99 -3.18 0.31 -2.58
C HIS A 99 -3.51 1.61 -1.86
N LEU A 100 -4.25 1.51 -0.77
CA LEU A 100 -4.74 2.67 -0.04
C LEU A 100 -4.50 2.44 1.45
N PRO A 101 -3.59 3.20 2.07
CA PRO A 101 -3.41 3.12 3.52
C PRO A 101 -4.67 3.58 4.25
N VAL A 102 -5.05 2.86 5.29
CA VAL A 102 -6.22 3.17 6.09
C VAL A 102 -5.74 3.67 7.45
N VAL A 103 -6.17 4.87 7.82
CA VAL A 103 -5.74 5.52 9.04
C VAL A 103 -6.94 5.94 9.89
N ARG A 104 -6.78 5.84 11.20
CA ARG A 104 -7.74 6.37 12.17
C ARG A 104 -7.03 7.48 12.92
N GLY A 105 -7.38 8.75 12.62
CA GLY A 105 -6.59 9.88 13.12
C GLY A 105 -5.18 9.84 12.55
N THR A 106 -4.17 9.69 13.41
CA THR A 106 -2.77 9.55 12.98
C THR A 106 -2.30 8.10 12.98
N ASP A 107 -3.17 7.15 13.39
CA ASP A 107 -2.79 5.74 13.53
C ASP A 107 -3.03 4.97 12.24
N MET A 108 -1.99 4.28 11.78
CA MET A 108 -2.05 3.37 10.66
C MET A 108 -2.74 2.09 11.12
N VAL A 109 -3.95 1.82 10.61
CA VAL A 109 -4.73 0.66 11.08
C VAL A 109 -4.86 -0.47 10.06
N GLY A 110 -4.56 -0.20 8.81
CA GLY A 110 -4.64 -1.23 7.79
C GLY A 110 -4.24 -0.73 6.43
N ILE A 111 -4.32 -1.62 5.45
CA ILE A 111 -4.12 -1.28 4.06
C ILE A 111 -5.18 -2.00 3.23
N ALA A 112 -5.76 -1.28 2.28
CA ALA A 112 -6.75 -1.83 1.36
C ALA A 112 -6.16 -1.89 -0.03
N SER A 113 -6.39 -3.01 -0.73
CA SER A 113 -5.99 -3.13 -2.13
C SER A 113 -7.23 -3.21 -3.01
N LEU A 114 -7.08 -2.78 -4.26
CA LEU A 114 -8.16 -2.92 -5.24
C LEU A 114 -8.55 -4.38 -5.40
N ARG A 115 -7.57 -5.28 -5.34
CA ARG A 115 -7.81 -6.73 -5.40
C ARG A 115 -8.74 -7.20 -4.28
N ASP A 116 -8.54 -6.73 -3.06
CA ASP A 116 -9.38 -7.11 -1.92
C ASP A 116 -10.82 -6.68 -2.12
N ILE A 117 -11.02 -5.47 -2.65
CA ILE A 117 -12.36 -4.96 -2.95
C ILE A 117 -13.03 -5.80 -4.03
N LEU A 118 -12.31 -6.13 -5.10
CA LEU A 118 -12.83 -6.96 -6.19
C LEU A 118 -13.18 -8.36 -5.71
N ARG A 119 -12.37 -8.96 -4.84
CA ARG A 119 -12.66 -10.28 -4.26
C ARG A 119 -13.97 -10.28 -3.50
N THR A 120 -14.23 -9.22 -2.73
CA THR A 120 -15.47 -9.08 -1.97
C THR A 120 -16.68 -9.03 -2.91
N ARG A 121 -16.57 -8.28 -4.02
CA ARG A 121 -17.65 -8.20 -5.01
C ARG A 121 -17.91 -9.54 -5.68
N ILE A 122 -16.87 -10.27 -6.04
CA ILE A 122 -16.98 -11.57 -6.67
C ILE A 122 -17.68 -12.57 -5.73
N ARG A 123 -17.30 -12.59 -4.46
CA ARG A 123 -17.91 -13.45 -3.45
C ARG A 123 -19.41 -13.17 -3.30
N ARG A 124 -19.80 -11.90 -3.30
CA ARG A 124 -21.20 -11.50 -3.22
C ARG A 124 -22.00 -11.99 -4.41
N ARG A 125 -21.43 -11.95 -5.61
CA ARG A 125 -22.08 -12.44 -6.82
C ARG A 125 -22.24 -13.96 -6.81
N SER A 126 -21.33 -14.66 -6.16
CA SER A 126 -21.32 -16.12 -6.11
C SER A 126 -22.30 -16.68 -5.08
N SER A 127 -22.72 -15.87 -4.15
CA SER A 127 -23.66 -16.28 -3.12
C SER A 127 -25.07 -15.86 -3.49
#